data_33ce9c9283575a46a1744a7be127d6c7
#
_entry.id   33ce9c9283575a46a1744a7be127d6c7
#
_cell.length_a   1.000
_cell.length_b   1.000
_cell.length_c   1.000
_cell.angle_alpha   90.00
_cell.angle_beta   90.00
_cell.angle_gamma   90.00
#
_symmetry.space_group_name_H-M   'P 1'
#
loop_
_entity.id
_entity.type
_entity.pdbx_description
1 polymer ?
#
loop_
_entity_poly.entity_id
_entity_poly.type
_entity_poly.pdbx_seq_one_letter_code
_entity_poly.pdbx_strand_id
1 'polypeptide(L)'
;IKSADPEAILTVERESRVAPEMSPGPKAVSTASASATTESLKVLVAKCCKTKCVFAHTVPQKGVDAERYAVDRLVRDLRWLGHTKVMLKSDNEPAILKLLTEVLKDMRVGAVEQVSETHPPVYDPSSNGDIENACRRVGGKMRTLKLDLESRLGRRVPVAHPSMGWLAEHAAWILTCHHQLDDGRTPYQLARGSRFNRPLV
;
A
#
# COMPACT_ATOMS: atom_id res chain seq x y z
N ILE A 1 22.32 6.29 30.29
CA ILE A 1 21.59 7.16 29.35
C ILE A 1 21.11 6.20 28.24
N LYS A 2 19.84 5.75 28.32
CA LYS A 2 19.25 4.89 27.30
C LYS A 2 18.95 5.73 26.06
N SER A 3 19.58 5.38 24.95
CA SER A 3 19.24 5.89 23.62
C SER A 3 17.75 5.64 23.37
N ALA A 4 17.01 6.69 23.08
CA ALA A 4 15.62 6.58 22.68
C ALA A 4 15.55 5.78 21.38
N ASP A 5 14.80 4.68 21.36
CA ASP A 5 14.56 3.91 20.14
C ASP A 5 13.98 4.83 19.05
N PRO A 6 14.50 4.77 17.82
CA PRO A 6 13.98 5.59 16.74
C PRO A 6 12.51 5.25 16.50
N GLU A 7 11.68 6.29 16.49
CA GLU A 7 10.26 6.18 16.20
C GLU A 7 10.03 5.51 14.83
N ALA A 8 9.14 4.54 14.77
CA ALA A 8 8.74 3.94 13.51
C ALA A 8 7.78 4.90 12.79
N ILE A 9 8.21 5.42 11.64
CA ILE A 9 7.39 6.29 10.80
C ILE A 9 6.67 5.40 9.78
N LEU A 10 5.35 5.37 9.83
CA LEU A 10 4.51 4.77 8.80
C LEU A 10 4.01 5.87 7.88
N THR A 11 4.40 5.81 6.61
CA THR A 11 3.92 6.74 5.60
C THR A 11 2.83 6.08 4.79
N VAL A 12 1.70 6.75 4.64
CA VAL A 12 0.51 6.27 3.92
C VAL A 12 0.30 7.14 2.69
N GLU A 13 0.29 6.57 1.53
CA GLU A 13 0.01 7.26 0.27
C GLU A 13 -0.79 6.43 -0.75
N ARG A 14 -1.19 7.06 -1.71
CA ARG A 14 -2.09 7.26 -2.82
C ARG A 14 -2.16 6.14 -3.89
N GLU A 15 -3.28 6.18 -4.61
CA GLU A 15 -3.69 5.52 -5.84
C GLU A 15 -2.56 5.17 -6.83
N SER A 16 -2.40 3.88 -7.11
CA SER A 16 -1.83 3.44 -8.39
C SER A 16 -2.96 3.36 -9.42
N ARG A 17 -3.07 4.34 -10.31
CA ARG A 17 -3.87 4.20 -11.52
C ARG A 17 -3.20 3.15 -12.39
N VAL A 18 -3.77 1.96 -12.45
CA VAL A 18 -3.43 0.99 -13.49
C VAL A 18 -4.16 1.45 -14.76
N ALA A 19 -3.53 2.37 -15.50
CA ALA A 19 -4.00 2.74 -16.83
C ALA A 19 -3.91 1.51 -17.76
N PRO A 20 -4.90 1.27 -18.63
CA PRO A 20 -4.77 0.27 -19.68
C PRO A 20 -3.70 0.75 -20.67
N GLU A 21 -2.59 0.02 -20.80
CA GLU A 21 -1.65 0.22 -21.91
C GLU A 21 -2.37 -0.10 -23.22
N MET A 22 -2.52 0.93 -24.05
CA MET A 22 -2.93 0.80 -25.44
C MET A 22 -1.75 0.30 -26.27
N SER A 23 -1.79 -0.98 -26.67
CA SER A 23 -1.01 -1.45 -27.81
C SER A 23 -1.60 -0.88 -29.11
N PRO A 24 -0.79 -0.39 -30.05
CA PRO A 24 -1.29 0.08 -31.32
C PRO A 24 -1.63 -1.10 -32.24
N GLY A 25 -2.90 -1.43 -32.37
CA GLY A 25 -3.43 -2.35 -33.38
C GLY A 25 -4.31 -1.60 -34.38
N PRO A 26 -4.59 -2.14 -35.57
CA PRO A 26 -4.93 -1.36 -36.76
C PRO A 26 -6.32 -0.72 -36.71
N LYS A 27 -6.43 0.42 -37.38
CA LYS A 27 -7.62 1.27 -37.55
C LYS A 27 -8.80 0.50 -38.14
N ALA A 28 -9.93 0.52 -37.45
CA ALA A 28 -11.25 0.27 -38.04
C ALA A 28 -12.28 1.22 -37.41
N VAL A 29 -12.76 2.09 -38.27
CA VAL A 29 -14.05 2.81 -38.41
C VAL A 29 -15.03 2.83 -37.23
N SER A 30 -15.35 4.10 -36.90
CA SER A 30 -16.42 4.67 -36.08
C SER A 30 -17.73 3.86 -35.93
N THR A 31 -18.25 3.79 -34.69
CA THR A 31 -19.56 4.35 -34.27
C THR A 31 -19.81 4.10 -32.79
N ALA A 32 -20.54 5.01 -32.16
CA ALA A 32 -21.14 4.98 -30.83
C ALA A 32 -20.23 5.35 -29.65
N SER A 33 -20.42 6.60 -29.21
CA SER A 33 -20.01 7.15 -27.91
C SER A 33 -20.71 6.44 -26.75
N ALA A 34 -20.10 5.36 -26.24
CA ALA A 34 -20.33 4.92 -24.89
C ALA A 34 -19.25 5.58 -24.03
N SER A 35 -19.65 6.40 -23.06
CA SER A 35 -18.77 6.94 -22.04
C SER A 35 -18.16 5.75 -21.28
N ALA A 36 -16.96 5.35 -21.68
CA ALA A 36 -16.16 4.37 -20.97
C ALA A 36 -15.83 4.96 -19.60
N THR A 37 -16.62 4.62 -18.59
CA THR A 37 -16.28 4.83 -17.20
C THR A 37 -14.97 4.08 -16.98
N THR A 38 -13.86 4.80 -16.91
CA THR A 38 -12.54 4.22 -16.67
C THR A 38 -12.58 3.66 -15.24
N GLU A 39 -12.87 2.38 -15.11
CA GLU A 39 -12.82 1.69 -13.82
C GLU A 39 -11.40 1.78 -13.29
N SER A 40 -11.21 2.50 -12.18
CA SER A 40 -9.94 2.65 -11.50
C SER A 40 -9.98 1.94 -10.15
N LEU A 41 -8.98 1.12 -9.88
CA LEU A 41 -8.81 0.48 -8.59
C LEU A 41 -8.08 1.45 -7.64
N LYS A 42 -8.69 1.72 -6.48
CA LYS A 42 -8.06 2.52 -5.44
C LYS A 42 -7.28 1.60 -4.51
N VAL A 43 -5.98 1.86 -4.37
CA VAL A 43 -5.09 1.09 -3.51
C VAL A 43 -4.49 2.01 -2.47
N LEU A 44 -4.72 1.70 -1.20
CA LEU A 44 -4.07 2.31 -0.06
C LEU A 44 -2.73 1.61 0.15
N VAL A 45 -1.63 2.35 0.16
CA VAL A 45 -0.29 1.79 0.39
C VAL A 45 0.27 2.41 1.67
N ALA A 46 0.81 1.56 2.53
CA ALA A 46 1.51 1.97 3.74
C ALA A 46 2.91 1.37 3.78
N LYS A 47 3.90 2.14 4.26
CA LYS A 47 5.28 1.70 4.36
C LYS A 47 5.86 2.07 5.72
N CYS A 48 6.47 1.11 6.39
CA CYS A 48 7.23 1.33 7.61
C CYS A 48 8.65 1.77 7.27
N CYS A 49 9.06 2.95 7.72
CA CYS A 49 10.42 3.47 7.45
C CYS A 49 11.51 2.68 8.17
N LYS A 50 11.22 2.10 9.35
CA LYS A 50 12.17 1.32 10.15
C LYS A 50 12.41 -0.08 9.56
N THR A 51 11.35 -0.85 9.34
CA THR A 51 11.44 -2.23 8.86
C THR A 51 11.37 -2.35 7.34
N LYS A 52 11.04 -1.25 6.63
CA LYS A 52 10.82 -1.21 5.18
C LYS A 52 9.66 -2.11 4.69
N CYS A 53 8.86 -2.67 5.62
CA CYS A 53 7.67 -3.43 5.28
C CYS A 53 6.67 -2.56 4.51
N VAL A 54 6.05 -3.16 3.49
CA VAL A 54 5.05 -2.50 2.64
C VAL A 54 3.74 -3.26 2.78
N PHE A 55 2.65 -2.53 2.94
CA PHE A 55 1.28 -3.04 2.96
C PHE A 55 0.48 -2.36 1.85
N ALA A 56 -0.45 -3.06 1.26
CA ALA A 56 -1.33 -2.52 0.24
C ALA A 56 -2.72 -3.15 0.34
N HIS A 57 -3.75 -2.32 0.37
CA HIS A 57 -5.13 -2.75 0.45
C HIS A 57 -5.96 -2.03 -0.60
N THR A 58 -6.84 -2.75 -1.29
CA THR A 58 -7.84 -2.12 -2.13
C THR A 58 -8.94 -1.55 -1.26
N VAL A 59 -9.31 -0.31 -1.51
CA VAL A 59 -10.32 0.40 -0.73
C VAL A 59 -11.45 0.88 -1.65
N PRO A 60 -12.71 0.85 -1.18
CA PRO A 60 -13.86 1.26 -1.99
C PRO A 60 -13.83 2.76 -2.28
N GLN A 61 -13.34 3.54 -1.34
CA GLN A 61 -13.22 4.99 -1.46
C GLN A 61 -11.98 5.51 -0.75
N LYS A 62 -11.62 6.77 -1.01
CA LYS A 62 -10.57 7.47 -0.28
C LYS A 62 -11.06 7.83 1.12
N GLY A 63 -10.19 7.64 2.13
CA GLY A 63 -10.47 7.99 3.50
C GLY A 63 -11.26 6.91 4.24
N VAL A 64 -12.12 7.36 5.17
CA VAL A 64 -12.93 6.47 5.99
C VAL A 64 -14.19 6.10 5.21
N ASP A 65 -14.42 4.81 5.01
CA ASP A 65 -15.65 4.24 4.48
C ASP A 65 -16.64 3.89 5.61
N ALA A 66 -17.91 3.64 5.25
CA ALA A 66 -18.97 3.34 6.22
C ALA A 66 -18.67 2.11 7.09
N GLU A 67 -17.97 1.12 6.52
CA GLU A 67 -17.61 -0.12 7.20
C GLU A 67 -16.26 -0.04 7.93
N ARG A 68 -15.58 1.13 7.89
CA ARG A 68 -14.24 1.35 8.49
C ARG A 68 -13.16 0.39 7.98
N TYR A 69 -13.35 -0.21 6.82
CA TYR A 69 -12.45 -1.23 6.27
C TYR A 69 -10.98 -0.76 6.20
N ALA A 70 -10.74 0.45 5.67
CA ALA A 70 -9.40 1.01 5.55
C ALA A 70 -8.73 1.23 6.93
N VAL A 71 -9.52 1.67 7.93
CA VAL A 71 -9.07 1.86 9.31
C VAL A 71 -8.64 0.52 9.90
N ASP A 72 -9.49 -0.50 9.81
CA ASP A 72 -9.24 -1.82 10.39
C ASP A 72 -8.02 -2.50 9.75
N ARG A 73 -7.83 -2.31 8.44
CA ARG A 73 -6.64 -2.83 7.75
C ARG A 73 -5.36 -2.17 8.25
N LEU A 74 -5.30 -0.85 8.33
CA LEU A 74 -4.14 -0.13 8.85
C LEU A 74 -3.85 -0.46 10.31
N VAL A 75 -4.86 -0.55 11.16
CA VAL A 75 -4.71 -0.96 12.57
C VAL A 75 -4.12 -2.36 12.66
N ARG A 76 -4.57 -3.30 11.82
CA ARG A 76 -4.02 -4.66 11.74
C ARG A 76 -2.55 -4.66 11.32
N ASP A 77 -2.19 -3.87 10.32
CA ASP A 77 -0.82 -3.76 9.83
C ASP A 77 0.11 -3.19 10.90
N LEU A 78 -0.33 -2.14 11.61
CA LEU A 78 0.41 -1.54 12.72
C LEU A 78 0.62 -2.53 13.87
N ARG A 79 -0.43 -3.27 14.24
CA ARG A 79 -0.33 -4.34 15.25
C ARG A 79 0.59 -5.46 14.79
N TRP A 80 0.55 -5.80 13.49
CA TRP A 80 1.46 -6.79 12.93
C TRP A 80 2.92 -6.34 13.01
N LEU A 81 3.23 -5.06 12.82
CA LEU A 81 4.57 -4.51 12.97
C LEU A 81 5.08 -4.58 14.42
N GLY A 82 4.19 -4.48 15.42
CA GLY A 82 4.51 -4.65 16.83
C GLY A 82 5.34 -3.51 17.43
N HIS A 83 5.30 -2.31 16.84
CA HIS A 83 6.00 -1.15 17.41
C HIS A 83 5.21 -0.56 18.57
N THR A 84 5.91 -0.16 19.64
CA THR A 84 5.33 0.51 20.82
C THR A 84 5.15 2.02 20.61
N LYS A 85 5.98 2.60 19.76
CA LYS A 85 5.90 4.01 19.36
C LYS A 85 5.74 4.10 17.86
N VAL A 86 4.69 4.78 17.41
CA VAL A 86 4.34 4.90 15.99
C VAL A 86 4.10 6.36 15.64
N MET A 87 4.74 6.82 14.58
CA MET A 87 4.47 8.11 13.96
C MET A 87 3.82 7.86 12.60
N LEU A 88 2.63 8.40 12.38
CA LEU A 88 1.94 8.33 11.11
C LEU A 88 2.22 9.59 10.29
N LYS A 89 2.64 9.39 9.04
CA LYS A 89 2.91 10.46 8.09
C LYS A 89 2.09 10.24 6.83
N SER A 90 1.46 11.27 6.32
CA SER A 90 0.75 11.26 5.03
C SER A 90 0.91 12.61 4.34
N ASP A 91 0.49 12.68 3.07
CA ASP A 91 0.24 13.97 2.44
C ASP A 91 -0.95 14.68 3.13
N ASN A 92 -1.08 15.99 2.86
CA ASN A 92 -2.11 16.82 3.51
C ASN A 92 -3.51 16.65 2.86
N GLU A 93 -3.82 15.47 2.31
CA GLU A 93 -5.14 15.20 1.73
C GLU A 93 -6.17 15.00 2.85
N PRO A 94 -7.26 15.80 2.91
CA PRO A 94 -8.21 15.76 4.03
C PRO A 94 -8.85 14.38 4.29
N ALA A 95 -9.01 13.57 3.23
CA ALA A 95 -9.57 12.23 3.34
C ALA A 95 -8.61 11.28 4.07
N ILE A 96 -7.30 11.39 3.79
CA ILE A 96 -6.26 10.58 4.44
C ILE A 96 -6.06 11.05 5.87
N LEU A 97 -6.08 12.36 6.14
CA LEU A 97 -5.98 12.89 7.50
C LEU A 97 -7.10 12.35 8.41
N LYS A 98 -8.36 12.33 7.91
CA LYS A 98 -9.48 11.72 8.65
C LYS A 98 -9.24 10.23 8.91
N LEU A 99 -8.75 9.49 7.92
CA LEU A 99 -8.41 8.07 8.06
C LEU A 99 -7.37 7.87 9.17
N LEU A 100 -6.28 8.64 9.15
CA LEU A 100 -5.23 8.53 10.17
C LEU A 100 -5.75 8.91 11.57
N THR A 101 -6.59 9.92 11.68
CA THR A 101 -7.22 10.29 12.97
C THR A 101 -8.02 9.13 13.57
N GLU A 102 -8.79 8.39 12.75
CA GLU A 102 -9.54 7.22 13.24
C GLU A 102 -8.60 6.05 13.60
N VAL A 103 -7.56 5.80 12.81
CA VAL A 103 -6.53 4.81 13.14
C VAL A 103 -5.86 5.13 14.47
N LEU A 104 -5.52 6.41 14.71
CA LEU A 104 -4.92 6.87 15.96
C LEU A 104 -5.83 6.63 17.17
N LYS A 105 -7.15 6.86 17.04
CA LYS A 105 -8.12 6.56 18.09
C LYS A 105 -8.10 5.08 18.47
N ASP A 106 -8.15 4.18 17.47
CA ASP A 106 -8.18 2.74 17.71
C ASP A 106 -6.86 2.21 18.27
N MET A 107 -5.73 2.82 17.90
CA MET A 107 -4.41 2.45 18.41
C MET A 107 -4.20 2.90 19.87
N ARG A 108 -4.77 4.05 20.29
CA ARG A 108 -4.70 4.53 21.68
C ARG A 108 -5.44 3.64 22.68
N VAL A 109 -6.41 2.88 22.22
CA VAL A 109 -7.14 1.89 23.04
C VAL A 109 -6.34 0.62 23.28
N GLY A 110 -5.18 0.46 22.61
CA GLY A 110 -4.33 -0.73 22.65
C GLY A 110 -3.00 -0.50 23.37
N ALA A 111 -2.08 -1.47 23.22
CA ALA A 111 -0.77 -1.51 23.88
C ALA A 111 0.28 -0.56 23.28
N VAL A 112 -0.10 0.45 22.50
CA VAL A 112 0.83 1.41 21.91
C VAL A 112 1.02 2.58 22.88
N GLU A 113 2.25 2.75 23.37
CA GLU A 113 2.57 3.76 24.39
C GLU A 113 2.50 5.18 23.86
N GLN A 114 2.85 5.39 22.60
CA GLN A 114 2.85 6.71 21.99
C GLN A 114 2.50 6.63 20.50
N VAL A 115 1.46 7.36 20.10
CA VAL A 115 1.08 7.53 18.70
C VAL A 115 0.98 9.01 18.38
N SER A 116 1.71 9.45 17.36
CA SER A 116 1.73 10.84 16.91
C SER A 116 1.49 10.91 15.40
N GLU A 117 0.98 12.04 14.96
CA GLU A 117 0.79 12.37 13.55
C GLU A 117 1.78 13.48 13.18
N THR A 118 2.41 13.35 12.02
CA THR A 118 3.31 14.36 11.49
C THR A 118 2.92 14.67 10.06
N HIS A 119 2.78 15.95 9.77
CA HIS A 119 2.53 16.43 8.41
C HIS A 119 3.83 16.93 7.80
N PRO A 120 4.16 16.55 6.55
CA PRO A 120 5.30 17.15 5.87
C PRO A 120 5.08 18.66 5.70
N PRO A 121 6.14 19.46 5.70
CA PRO A 121 6.05 20.85 5.35
C PRO A 121 5.38 21.00 3.99
N VAL A 122 4.51 22.01 3.86
CA VAL A 122 3.91 22.37 2.57
C VAL A 122 5.06 22.70 1.61
N TYR A 123 5.10 22.02 0.44
CA TYR A 123 6.16 22.15 -0.58
C TYR A 123 7.48 21.39 -0.36
N ASP A 124 7.53 20.33 0.47
CA ASP A 124 8.69 19.43 0.46
C ASP A 124 8.41 18.10 -0.27
N PRO A 125 8.64 18.04 -1.61
CA PRO A 125 8.42 16.82 -2.41
C PRO A 125 9.36 15.67 -2.00
N SER A 126 10.55 15.99 -1.47
CA SER A 126 11.55 14.98 -1.08
C SER A 126 11.07 14.12 0.09
N SER A 127 10.21 14.69 0.90
CA SER A 127 9.65 14.07 2.10
C SER A 127 8.77 12.84 1.82
N ASN A 128 8.19 12.72 0.61
CA ASN A 128 7.28 11.65 0.20
C ASN A 128 7.90 10.63 -0.77
N GLY A 129 9.13 10.87 -1.26
CA GLY A 129 9.77 10.01 -2.26
C GLY A 129 9.85 8.52 -1.89
N ASP A 130 9.95 8.21 -0.60
CA ASP A 130 10.05 6.83 -0.12
C ASP A 130 8.72 6.06 -0.28
N ILE A 131 7.58 6.71 0.00
CA ILE A 131 6.25 6.10 -0.19
C ILE A 131 5.85 6.07 -1.67
N GLU A 132 6.14 7.13 -2.44
CA GLU A 132 5.91 7.15 -3.89
C GLU A 132 6.62 5.98 -4.59
N ASN A 133 7.87 5.72 -4.18
CA ASN A 133 8.61 4.56 -4.67
C ASN A 133 7.93 3.24 -4.27
N ALA A 134 7.41 3.13 -3.04
CA ALA A 134 6.64 1.96 -2.62
C ALA A 134 5.39 1.77 -3.47
N CYS A 135 4.62 2.83 -3.73
CA CYS A 135 3.44 2.81 -4.61
C CYS A 135 3.80 2.33 -6.01
N ARG A 136 4.89 2.88 -6.59
CA ARG A 136 5.38 2.47 -7.92
C ARG A 136 5.75 1.00 -7.96
N ARG A 137 6.42 0.49 -6.92
CA ARG A 137 6.84 -0.92 -6.81
C ARG A 137 5.66 -1.86 -6.62
N VAL A 138 4.69 -1.51 -5.77
CA VAL A 138 3.44 -2.27 -5.60
C VAL A 138 2.69 -2.34 -6.93
N GLY A 139 2.47 -1.20 -7.59
CA GLY A 139 1.79 -1.15 -8.88
C GLY A 139 2.52 -1.94 -9.97
N GLY A 140 3.86 -1.88 -10.01
CA GLY A 140 4.67 -2.69 -10.92
C GLY A 140 4.50 -4.19 -10.67
N LYS A 141 4.56 -4.62 -9.41
CA LYS A 141 4.36 -6.02 -9.02
C LYS A 141 2.95 -6.51 -9.32
N MET A 142 1.93 -5.69 -9.04
CA MET A 142 0.54 -6.01 -9.38
C MET A 142 0.35 -6.25 -10.89
N ARG A 143 0.94 -5.40 -11.74
CA ARG A 143 0.89 -5.59 -13.21
C ARG A 143 1.52 -6.90 -13.61
N THR A 144 2.69 -7.23 -13.09
CA THR A 144 3.37 -8.51 -13.36
C THR A 144 2.52 -9.70 -12.96
N LEU A 145 1.96 -9.69 -11.76
CA LEU A 145 1.10 -10.76 -11.25
C LEU A 145 -0.20 -10.90 -12.07
N LYS A 146 -0.79 -9.76 -12.46
CA LYS A 146 -1.97 -9.75 -13.32
C LYS A 146 -1.69 -10.36 -14.68
N LEU A 147 -0.58 -10.01 -15.33
CA LEU A 147 -0.19 -10.56 -16.62
C LEU A 147 0.08 -12.07 -16.54
N ASP A 148 0.74 -12.54 -15.50
CA ASP A 148 0.95 -13.99 -15.29
C ASP A 148 -0.38 -14.72 -15.10
N LEU A 149 -1.30 -14.16 -14.29
CA LEU A 149 -2.63 -14.71 -14.10
C LEU A 149 -3.42 -14.76 -15.41
N GLU A 150 -3.43 -13.70 -16.19
CA GLU A 150 -4.09 -13.62 -17.49
C GLU A 150 -3.51 -14.63 -18.50
N SER A 151 -2.18 -14.79 -18.50
CA SER A 151 -1.48 -15.78 -19.33
C SER A 151 -1.93 -17.20 -18.99
N ARG A 152 -2.04 -17.54 -17.72
CA ARG A 152 -2.49 -18.88 -17.26
C ARG A 152 -3.96 -19.12 -17.54
N LEU A 153 -4.80 -18.09 -17.42
CA LEU A 153 -6.24 -18.20 -17.67
C LEU A 153 -6.62 -18.14 -19.15
N GLY A 154 -5.71 -17.73 -20.04
CA GLY A 154 -5.98 -17.49 -21.44
C GLY A 154 -6.99 -16.37 -21.71
N ARG A 155 -7.27 -15.50 -20.71
CA ARG A 155 -8.23 -14.39 -20.81
C ARG A 155 -7.83 -13.21 -19.94
N ARG A 156 -8.28 -12.01 -20.32
CA ARG A 156 -8.09 -10.79 -19.52
C ARG A 156 -8.93 -10.82 -18.25
N VAL A 157 -8.35 -10.29 -17.17
CA VAL A 157 -9.01 -10.09 -15.86
C VAL A 157 -9.40 -8.63 -15.74
N PRO A 158 -10.70 -8.28 -15.66
CA PRO A 158 -11.14 -6.89 -15.51
C PRO A 158 -10.66 -6.29 -14.19
N VAL A 159 -10.51 -4.96 -14.16
CA VAL A 159 -10.05 -4.22 -12.97
C VAL A 159 -11.02 -4.39 -11.79
N ALA A 160 -12.32 -4.51 -12.06
CA ALA A 160 -13.35 -4.75 -11.05
C ALA A 160 -13.39 -6.20 -10.52
N HIS A 161 -12.57 -7.11 -11.06
CA HIS A 161 -12.58 -8.51 -10.60
C HIS A 161 -12.10 -8.62 -9.15
N PRO A 162 -12.75 -9.41 -8.28
CA PRO A 162 -12.39 -9.54 -6.86
C PRO A 162 -10.94 -9.92 -6.60
N SER A 163 -10.30 -10.68 -7.51
CA SER A 163 -8.88 -11.04 -7.41
C SER A 163 -7.94 -9.84 -7.41
N MET A 164 -8.37 -8.68 -7.91
CA MET A 164 -7.51 -7.49 -7.94
C MET A 164 -7.18 -6.99 -6.53
N GLY A 165 -8.10 -7.13 -5.57
CA GLY A 165 -7.84 -6.85 -4.16
C GLY A 165 -6.75 -7.75 -3.59
N TRP A 166 -6.88 -9.05 -3.83
CA TRP A 166 -5.86 -10.02 -3.42
C TRP A 166 -4.50 -9.75 -4.09
N LEU A 167 -4.48 -9.39 -5.38
CA LEU A 167 -3.23 -9.07 -6.08
C LEU A 167 -2.49 -7.87 -5.45
N ALA A 168 -3.20 -6.87 -4.96
CA ALA A 168 -2.60 -5.73 -4.27
C ALA A 168 -1.92 -6.16 -2.96
N GLU A 169 -2.64 -6.88 -2.11
CA GLU A 169 -2.11 -7.41 -0.85
C GLU A 169 -0.94 -8.37 -1.10
N HIS A 170 -1.06 -9.26 -2.08
CA HIS A 170 -0.01 -10.22 -2.42
C HIS A 170 1.24 -9.54 -2.98
N ALA A 171 1.09 -8.51 -3.82
CA ALA A 171 2.20 -7.72 -4.32
C ALA A 171 3.01 -7.06 -3.19
N ALA A 172 2.33 -6.45 -2.22
CA ALA A 172 2.97 -5.87 -1.04
C ALA A 172 3.63 -6.94 -0.17
N TRP A 173 2.98 -8.09 0.00
CA TRP A 173 3.53 -9.23 0.75
C TRP A 173 4.81 -9.77 0.12
N ILE A 174 4.85 -9.94 -1.21
CA ILE A 174 6.07 -10.33 -1.93
C ILE A 174 7.19 -9.32 -1.69
N LEU A 175 6.91 -8.02 -1.77
CA LEU A 175 7.91 -6.99 -1.50
C LEU A 175 8.42 -7.05 -0.05
N THR A 176 7.55 -7.35 0.91
CA THR A 176 7.92 -7.47 2.33
C THR A 176 8.74 -8.73 2.60
N CYS A 177 8.40 -9.89 2.02
CA CYS A 177 9.01 -11.16 2.35
C CYS A 177 10.26 -11.51 1.52
N HIS A 178 10.32 -11.04 0.27
CA HIS A 178 11.32 -11.52 -0.69
C HIS A 178 12.19 -10.43 -1.32
N HIS A 179 11.82 -9.14 -1.18
CA HIS A 179 12.70 -8.10 -1.68
C HIS A 179 13.90 -7.96 -0.75
N GLN A 180 15.10 -8.07 -1.33
CA GLN A 180 16.34 -7.82 -0.61
C GLN A 180 16.66 -6.33 -0.60
N LEU A 181 16.97 -5.80 0.58
CA LEU A 181 17.50 -4.48 0.80
C LEU A 181 19.02 -4.45 0.52
N ASP A 182 19.62 -3.28 0.51
CA ASP A 182 21.04 -3.09 0.23
C ASP A 182 21.96 -3.87 1.19
N ASP A 183 21.50 -4.15 2.40
CA ASP A 183 22.18 -4.96 3.40
C ASP A 183 21.94 -6.48 3.26
N GLY A 184 21.25 -6.91 2.20
CA GLY A 184 20.92 -8.31 1.90
C GLY A 184 19.78 -8.91 2.73
N ARG A 185 19.22 -8.16 3.69
CA ARG A 185 18.08 -8.59 4.49
C ARG A 185 16.77 -8.24 3.79
N THR A 186 15.69 -8.95 4.15
CA THR A 186 14.35 -8.60 3.70
C THR A 186 13.64 -7.72 4.75
N PRO A 187 12.64 -6.90 4.36
CA PRO A 187 11.78 -6.19 5.31
C PRO A 187 11.16 -7.11 6.37
N TYR A 188 10.77 -8.31 5.98
CA TYR A 188 10.26 -9.33 6.89
C TYR A 188 11.29 -9.70 7.96
N GLN A 189 12.56 -9.89 7.58
CA GLN A 189 13.64 -10.19 8.54
C GLN A 189 13.86 -9.03 9.52
N LEU A 190 13.75 -7.78 9.06
CA LEU A 190 13.84 -6.61 9.94
C LEU A 190 12.68 -6.53 10.93
N ALA A 191 11.48 -6.96 10.52
CA ALA A 191 10.30 -6.95 11.37
C ALA A 191 10.22 -8.14 12.34
N ARG A 192 10.67 -9.32 11.93
CA ARG A 192 10.47 -10.60 12.65
C ARG A 192 11.76 -11.25 13.16
N GLY A 193 12.92 -10.73 12.82
CA GLY A 193 14.22 -11.29 13.23
C GLY A 193 14.63 -12.57 12.50
N SER A 194 13.77 -13.15 11.67
CA SER A 194 14.02 -14.40 10.96
C SER A 194 13.63 -14.32 9.48
N ARG A 195 14.24 -15.16 8.65
CA ARG A 195 13.88 -15.24 7.23
C ARG A 195 12.48 -15.81 7.04
N PHE A 196 11.76 -15.26 6.08
CA PHE A 196 10.53 -15.89 5.60
C PHE A 196 10.90 -17.15 4.80
N ASN A 197 10.44 -18.31 5.25
CA ASN A 197 10.80 -19.62 4.69
C ASN A 197 9.59 -20.41 4.15
N ARG A 198 8.42 -19.77 4.08
CA ARG A 198 7.24 -20.43 3.50
C ARG A 198 7.20 -20.23 2.00
N PRO A 199 6.76 -21.23 1.21
CA PRO A 199 6.54 -21.04 -0.22
C PRO A 199 5.50 -19.94 -0.46
N LEU A 200 5.66 -19.20 -1.56
CA LEU A 200 4.60 -18.36 -2.07
C LEU A 200 3.52 -19.29 -2.66
N VAL A 201 2.35 -19.24 -2.09
CA VAL A 201 1.19 -19.99 -2.58
C VAL A 201 0.43 -19.12 -3.57
#